data_06e543b9786e0f85412446669f5b3715
#
_entry.id   06e543b9786e0f85412446669f5b3715
#
_cell.length_a   1.000
_cell.length_b   1.000
_cell.length_c   1.000
_cell.angle_alpha   90.00
_cell.angle_beta   90.00
_cell.angle_gamma   90.00
#
_symmetry.space_group_name_H-M   'P 1'
#
loop_
_entity.id
_entity.type
_entity.pdbx_description
1 polymer ?
#
loop_
_entity_poly.entity_id
_entity_poly.type
_entity_poly.pdbx_seq_one_letter_code
_entity_poly.pdbx_strand_id
1 'polypeptide(L)'
;HPEIQKRKKDGLPEMGVLRDSDSRWYMREEAGGLILGPYEDGAPACYVDGPSKDSEYELFQEDLDRLAPHIEGAIHRVPAFGEVGVKKVYNGAICYTPDGNPIVGPAWGLKNFWINEGHSFGITAAGGAGWQLAEWIVDGEPTIDMLGVEPRRYGDYCSKSYLKAKNEEAYSHVFITHFPDEERPAARPLRT
;
A
#
# COMPACT_ATOMS: atom_id res chain seq x y z
N HIS A 1 -3.41 25.73 2.97
CA HIS A 1 -4.30 25.85 4.13
C HIS A 1 -3.92 27.05 5.00
N PRO A 2 -4.87 27.89 5.47
CA PRO A 2 -4.57 29.07 6.26
C PRO A 2 -3.74 28.76 7.53
N GLU A 3 -4.08 27.71 8.26
CA GLU A 3 -3.37 27.30 9.46
C GLU A 3 -1.91 26.90 9.14
N ILE A 4 -1.69 26.17 8.05
CA ILE A 4 -0.33 25.80 7.62
C ILE A 4 0.50 27.05 7.29
N GLN A 5 -0.10 28.01 6.58
CA GLN A 5 0.56 29.26 6.25
C GLN A 5 0.90 30.08 7.51
N LYS A 6 -0.01 30.11 8.49
CA LYS A 6 0.22 30.76 9.78
C LYS A 6 1.37 30.10 10.53
N ARG A 7 1.36 28.77 10.69
CA ARG A 7 2.45 28.01 11.32
C ARG A 7 3.81 28.31 10.70
N LYS A 8 3.87 28.32 9.35
CA LYS A 8 5.08 28.64 8.61
C LYS A 8 5.55 30.08 8.87
N LYS A 9 4.63 31.03 8.90
CA LYS A 9 4.93 32.45 9.25
C LYS A 9 5.46 32.60 10.66
N ASP A 10 4.93 31.82 11.61
CA ASP A 10 5.31 31.80 13.01
C ASP A 10 6.62 31.01 13.26
N GLY A 11 7.27 30.49 12.20
CA GLY A 11 8.51 29.74 12.28
C GLY A 11 8.38 28.36 12.92
N LEU A 12 7.16 27.81 13.00
CA LEU A 12 6.92 26.49 13.55
C LEU A 12 7.35 25.41 12.54
N PRO A 13 7.87 24.27 13.01
CA PRO A 13 8.21 23.16 12.14
C PRO A 13 6.96 22.57 11.45
N GLU A 14 7.17 21.85 10.34
CA GLU A 14 6.11 21.06 9.72
C GLU A 14 5.44 20.14 10.75
N MET A 15 4.15 19.93 10.57
CA MET A 15 3.43 18.97 11.40
C MET A 15 3.93 17.56 11.10
N GLY A 16 4.03 16.74 12.13
CA GLY A 16 4.31 15.32 11.96
C GLY A 16 3.23 14.60 11.15
N VAL A 17 3.58 13.44 10.61
CA VAL A 17 2.59 12.56 9.97
C VAL A 17 1.63 12.05 11.03
N LEU A 18 0.33 12.20 10.78
CA LEU A 18 -0.71 11.59 11.59
C LEU A 18 -1.24 10.35 10.86
N ARG A 19 -1.43 9.28 11.60
CA ARG A 19 -2.11 8.06 11.14
C ARG A 19 -3.28 7.76 12.05
N ASP A 20 -4.49 7.70 11.48
CA ASP A 20 -5.70 7.28 12.15
C ASP A 20 -6.04 5.86 11.71
N SER A 21 -5.79 4.89 12.59
CA SER A 21 -6.03 3.48 12.29
C SER A 21 -7.52 3.12 12.32
N ASP A 22 -8.32 3.80 13.14
CA ASP A 22 -9.75 3.53 13.26
C ASP A 22 -10.50 3.92 11.99
N SER A 23 -10.16 5.10 11.43
CA SER A 23 -10.76 5.61 10.19
C SER A 23 -9.95 5.28 8.94
N ARG A 24 -8.84 4.58 9.09
CA ARG A 24 -7.97 4.05 8.02
C ARG A 24 -7.46 5.10 7.04
N TRP A 25 -6.88 6.18 7.57
CA TRP A 25 -6.24 7.20 6.77
C TRP A 25 -4.98 7.75 7.45
N TYR A 26 -4.15 8.42 6.68
CA TYR A 26 -3.02 9.20 7.18
C TYR A 26 -3.06 10.60 6.58
N MET A 27 -2.36 11.55 7.24
CA MET A 27 -2.16 12.88 6.70
C MET A 27 -0.73 13.38 6.94
N ARG A 28 -0.32 14.32 6.11
CA ARG A 28 0.89 15.14 6.30
C ARG A 28 0.75 16.51 5.62
N GLU A 29 1.60 17.45 6.01
CA GLU A 29 1.75 18.69 5.25
C GLU A 29 2.40 18.43 3.89
N GLU A 30 1.92 19.13 2.87
CA GLU A 30 2.51 19.16 1.53
C GLU A 30 2.20 20.47 0.85
N ALA A 31 3.24 21.17 0.37
CA ALA A 31 3.13 22.38 -0.45
C ALA A 31 2.16 23.45 0.10
N GLY A 32 2.12 23.64 1.42
CA GLY A 32 1.24 24.60 2.10
C GLY A 32 -0.21 24.12 2.25
N GLY A 33 -0.47 22.88 2.00
CA GLY A 33 -1.75 22.19 2.20
C GLY A 33 -1.60 20.93 3.03
N LEU A 34 -2.63 20.11 3.02
CA LEU A 34 -2.67 18.80 3.67
C LEU A 34 -2.95 17.72 2.64
N ILE A 35 -2.22 16.63 2.69
CA ILE A 35 -2.55 15.40 1.98
C ILE A 35 -3.33 14.50 2.94
N LEU A 36 -4.42 13.94 2.45
CA LEU A 36 -5.16 12.86 3.07
C LEU A 36 -5.00 11.61 2.22
N GLY A 37 -4.46 10.54 2.79
CA GLY A 37 -4.24 9.26 2.13
C GLY A 37 -5.05 8.14 2.81
N PRO A 38 -6.24 7.81 2.31
CA PRO A 38 -7.04 6.72 2.86
C PRO A 38 -6.59 5.35 2.34
N TYR A 39 -6.96 4.32 3.09
CA TYR A 39 -6.97 2.92 2.67
C TYR A 39 -8.41 2.44 2.72
N GLU A 40 -9.09 2.62 1.60
CA GLU A 40 -10.51 2.42 1.50
C GLU A 40 -10.91 0.95 1.39
N ASP A 41 -12.09 0.61 1.93
CA ASP A 41 -12.71 -0.68 1.70
C ASP A 41 -13.18 -0.80 0.27
N GLY A 42 -13.09 -2.01 -0.29
CA GLY A 42 -13.63 -2.30 -1.60
C GLY A 42 -12.87 -1.65 -2.76
N ALA A 43 -11.61 -1.22 -2.53
CA ALA A 43 -10.75 -0.81 -3.63
C ALA A 43 -10.59 -1.96 -4.62
N PRO A 44 -11.02 -1.80 -5.88
CA PRO A 44 -11.01 -2.89 -6.84
C PRO A 44 -9.59 -3.21 -7.30
N ALA A 45 -9.27 -4.50 -7.45
CA ALA A 45 -8.05 -4.91 -8.12
C ALA A 45 -8.09 -4.49 -9.59
N CYS A 46 -7.03 -3.84 -10.03
CA CYS A 46 -6.83 -3.47 -11.42
C CYS A 46 -5.74 -4.32 -12.07
N TYR A 47 -5.68 -4.29 -13.39
CA TYR A 47 -4.67 -5.01 -14.19
C TYR A 47 -4.57 -6.51 -13.91
N VAL A 48 -5.69 -7.16 -13.60
CA VAL A 48 -5.74 -8.62 -13.31
C VAL A 48 -5.20 -9.46 -14.48
N ASP A 49 -5.31 -8.95 -15.70
CA ASP A 49 -4.74 -9.54 -16.90
C ASP A 49 -3.45 -8.84 -17.39
N GLY A 50 -2.88 -8.02 -16.53
CA GLY A 50 -1.76 -7.15 -16.85
C GLY A 50 -2.22 -5.79 -17.39
N PRO A 51 -1.38 -4.76 -17.28
CA PRO A 51 -1.65 -3.46 -17.89
C PRO A 51 -1.63 -3.56 -19.42
N SER A 52 -2.25 -2.59 -20.12
CA SER A 52 -2.13 -2.51 -21.56
C SER A 52 -0.67 -2.27 -21.96
N LYS A 53 -0.29 -2.65 -23.18
CA LYS A 53 1.09 -2.46 -23.67
C LYS A 53 1.49 -0.99 -23.81
N ASP A 54 0.49 -0.13 -23.95
CA ASP A 54 0.64 1.31 -24.12
C ASP A 54 0.39 2.09 -22.81
N SER A 55 0.32 1.37 -21.68
CA SER A 55 0.06 1.94 -20.37
C SER A 55 1.31 2.66 -19.85
N GLU A 56 1.22 3.97 -19.66
CA GLU A 56 2.30 4.81 -19.09
C GLU A 56 1.71 5.83 -18.12
N TYR A 57 2.21 5.86 -16.88
CA TYR A 57 1.88 6.89 -15.87
C TYR A 57 0.37 7.17 -15.68
N GLU A 58 -0.45 6.15 -15.82
CA GLU A 58 -1.91 6.27 -15.76
C GLU A 58 -2.38 6.62 -14.35
N LEU A 59 -3.22 7.64 -14.28
CA LEU A 59 -4.09 7.87 -13.13
C LEU A 59 -5.52 7.54 -13.55
N PHE A 60 -6.26 6.94 -12.63
CA PHE A 60 -7.67 6.62 -12.83
C PHE A 60 -8.55 7.83 -12.56
N GLN A 61 -9.78 7.75 -13.01
CA GLN A 61 -10.79 8.77 -12.69
C GLN A 61 -10.98 8.86 -11.17
N GLU A 62 -11.20 10.08 -10.69
CA GLU A 62 -11.50 10.34 -9.28
C GLU A 62 -12.77 9.62 -8.84
N ASP A 63 -12.75 9.08 -7.64
CA ASP A 63 -13.90 8.41 -7.01
C ASP A 63 -14.12 9.03 -5.62
N LEU A 64 -14.85 10.13 -5.60
CA LEU A 64 -15.13 10.87 -4.37
C LEU A 64 -16.13 10.13 -3.47
N ASP A 65 -17.02 9.33 -4.03
CA ASP A 65 -17.99 8.56 -3.25
C ASP A 65 -17.25 7.50 -2.38
N ARG A 66 -16.25 6.85 -2.96
CA ARG A 66 -15.39 5.90 -2.22
C ARG A 66 -14.53 6.59 -1.16
N LEU A 67 -14.15 7.84 -1.37
CA LEU A 67 -13.36 8.63 -0.44
C LEU A 67 -14.20 9.28 0.68
N ALA A 68 -15.49 9.49 0.46
CA ALA A 68 -16.36 10.27 1.36
C ALA A 68 -16.30 9.83 2.83
N PRO A 69 -16.39 8.52 3.18
CA PRO A 69 -16.33 8.09 4.58
C PRO A 69 -15.00 8.45 5.27
N HIS A 70 -13.90 8.41 4.53
CA HIS A 70 -12.57 8.77 5.05
C HIS A 70 -12.40 10.27 5.21
N ILE A 71 -12.97 11.06 4.28
CA ILE A 71 -12.97 12.52 4.38
C ILE A 71 -13.79 12.95 5.61
N GLU A 72 -14.95 12.36 5.84
CA GLU A 72 -15.79 12.62 7.02
C GLU A 72 -15.06 12.25 8.32
N GLY A 73 -14.44 11.08 8.37
CA GLY A 73 -13.60 10.67 9.50
C GLY A 73 -12.42 11.60 9.74
N ALA A 74 -11.78 12.07 8.67
CA ALA A 74 -10.68 13.03 8.76
C ALA A 74 -11.15 14.39 9.28
N ILE A 75 -12.29 14.91 8.83
CA ILE A 75 -12.88 16.16 9.32
C ILE A 75 -13.24 16.03 10.81
N HIS A 76 -13.78 14.89 11.22
CA HIS A 76 -14.08 14.65 12.64
C HIS A 76 -12.83 14.70 13.52
N ARG A 77 -11.72 14.13 13.07
CA ARG A 77 -10.45 14.08 13.81
C ARG A 77 -9.64 15.37 13.69
N VAL A 78 -9.65 15.98 12.52
CA VAL A 78 -8.91 17.21 12.17
C VAL A 78 -9.87 18.18 11.49
N PRO A 79 -10.62 19.00 12.24
CA PRO A 79 -11.66 19.89 11.71
C PRO A 79 -11.19 20.82 10.58
N ALA A 80 -9.92 21.14 10.54
CA ALA A 80 -9.30 21.93 9.48
C ALA A 80 -9.54 21.38 8.05
N PHE A 81 -9.74 20.07 7.88
CA PHE A 81 -10.11 19.51 6.58
C PHE A 81 -11.48 20.00 6.09
N GLY A 82 -12.41 20.31 7.00
CA GLY A 82 -13.74 20.83 6.65
C GLY A 82 -13.77 22.33 6.28
N GLU A 83 -12.66 23.05 6.50
CA GLU A 83 -12.57 24.48 6.22
C GLU A 83 -12.09 24.82 4.81
N VAL A 84 -11.67 23.82 4.06
CA VAL A 84 -11.09 23.96 2.71
C VAL A 84 -11.61 22.91 1.75
N GLY A 85 -11.56 23.21 0.45
CA GLY A 85 -11.93 22.27 -0.59
C GLY A 85 -10.79 21.32 -0.97
N VAL A 86 -11.13 20.26 -1.68
CA VAL A 86 -10.18 19.33 -2.30
C VAL A 86 -9.57 20.02 -3.53
N LYS A 87 -8.24 20.15 -3.53
CA LYS A 87 -7.51 20.74 -4.67
C LYS A 87 -7.32 19.74 -5.79
N LYS A 88 -7.02 18.50 -5.46
CA LYS A 88 -6.74 17.44 -6.43
C LYS A 88 -6.86 16.08 -5.75
N VAL A 89 -7.37 15.12 -6.48
CA VAL A 89 -7.37 13.70 -6.13
C VAL A 89 -6.36 12.97 -7.01
N TYR A 90 -5.62 12.05 -6.43
CA TYR A 90 -4.76 11.12 -7.14
C TYR A 90 -5.32 9.70 -6.92
N ASN A 91 -5.82 9.11 -8.00
CA ASN A 91 -6.30 7.74 -8.00
C ASN A 91 -5.41 6.93 -8.95
N GLY A 92 -4.69 5.95 -8.44
CA GLY A 92 -3.73 5.19 -9.23
C GLY A 92 -3.55 3.77 -8.71
N ALA A 93 -2.95 2.93 -9.53
CA ALA A 93 -2.64 1.55 -9.15
C ALA A 93 -1.57 1.51 -8.06
N ILE A 94 -1.80 0.68 -7.05
CA ILE A 94 -0.81 0.33 -6.03
C ILE A 94 -0.37 -1.11 -6.29
N CYS A 95 0.94 -1.34 -6.33
CA CYS A 95 1.50 -2.68 -6.39
C CYS A 95 1.28 -3.36 -5.03
N TYR A 96 0.32 -4.27 -4.96
CA TYR A 96 -0.09 -4.94 -3.73
C TYR A 96 -0.08 -6.45 -3.91
N THR A 97 0.50 -7.14 -2.95
CA THR A 97 0.59 -8.61 -2.94
C THR A 97 -0.53 -9.21 -2.07
N PRO A 98 -0.84 -10.50 -2.21
CA PRO A 98 -1.89 -11.16 -1.42
C PRO A 98 -1.71 -11.11 0.10
N ASP A 99 -0.50 -10.93 0.60
CA ASP A 99 -0.19 -10.79 2.03
C ASP A 99 0.27 -9.38 2.42
N GLY A 100 0.36 -8.46 1.47
CA GLY A 100 0.86 -7.10 1.69
C GLY A 100 2.37 -6.98 1.82
N ASN A 101 3.12 -8.09 1.83
CA ASN A 101 4.57 -8.08 1.90
C ASN A 101 5.20 -8.06 0.49
N PRO A 102 6.36 -7.45 0.29
CA PRO A 102 7.03 -7.46 -1.00
C PRO A 102 7.44 -8.87 -1.43
N ILE A 103 7.84 -9.00 -2.68
CA ILE A 103 8.40 -10.23 -3.24
C ILE A 103 9.88 -9.97 -3.51
N VAL A 104 10.75 -10.62 -2.72
CA VAL A 104 12.20 -10.41 -2.76
C VAL A 104 12.92 -11.75 -2.76
N GLY A 105 13.71 -12.02 -3.79
CA GLY A 105 14.48 -13.26 -3.88
C GLY A 105 14.56 -13.88 -5.27
N PRO A 106 15.06 -15.12 -5.40
CA PRO A 106 15.19 -15.80 -6.68
C PRO A 106 13.82 -16.22 -7.22
N ALA A 107 13.60 -16.01 -8.51
CA ALA A 107 12.38 -16.41 -9.18
C ALA A 107 12.27 -17.93 -9.32
N TRP A 108 11.04 -18.44 -9.24
CA TRP A 108 10.73 -19.84 -9.45
C TRP A 108 11.17 -20.35 -10.84
N GLY A 109 11.86 -21.46 -10.86
CA GLY A 109 12.21 -22.15 -12.08
C GLY A 109 13.16 -21.41 -13.03
N LEU A 110 13.64 -20.23 -12.66
CA LEU A 110 14.56 -19.41 -13.45
C LEU A 110 15.92 -19.33 -12.79
N LYS A 111 16.96 -19.49 -13.57
CA LYS A 111 18.34 -19.35 -13.11
C LYS A 111 18.81 -17.90 -13.32
N ASN A 112 19.45 -17.33 -12.32
CA ASN A 112 19.97 -15.97 -12.34
C ASN A 112 18.92 -14.88 -12.63
N PHE A 113 17.67 -15.14 -12.26
CA PHE A 113 16.59 -14.17 -12.32
C PHE A 113 16.11 -13.87 -10.89
N TRP A 114 16.18 -12.60 -10.52
CA TRP A 114 15.88 -12.14 -9.17
C TRP A 114 14.72 -11.16 -9.20
N ILE A 115 13.89 -11.20 -8.18
CA ILE A 115 12.70 -10.38 -8.03
C ILE A 115 12.89 -9.43 -6.85
N ASN A 116 12.49 -8.18 -7.01
CA ASN A 116 12.40 -7.19 -5.94
C ASN A 116 11.25 -6.23 -6.28
N GLU A 117 10.04 -6.64 -5.96
CA GLU A 117 8.81 -5.96 -6.37
C GLU A 117 7.70 -6.12 -5.32
N GLY A 118 6.50 -5.58 -5.61
CA GLY A 118 5.34 -5.69 -4.71
C GLY A 118 5.45 -4.81 -3.46
N HIS A 119 6.25 -3.77 -3.52
CA HIS A 119 6.46 -2.86 -2.39
C HIS A 119 5.35 -1.81 -2.29
N SER A 120 4.28 -2.09 -1.56
CA SER A 120 3.28 -1.07 -1.23
C SER A 120 3.85 0.04 -0.32
N PHE A 121 4.81 -0.30 0.54
CA PHE A 121 5.59 0.64 1.36
C PHE A 121 7.03 0.78 0.83
N GLY A 122 7.18 1.05 -0.46
CA GLY A 122 8.44 0.98 -1.17
C GLY A 122 9.57 1.83 -0.58
N ILE A 123 9.30 3.09 -0.25
CA ILE A 123 10.32 4.00 0.31
C ILE A 123 10.81 3.46 1.67
N THR A 124 9.93 2.94 2.50
CA THR A 124 10.29 2.40 3.83
C THR A 124 11.09 1.11 3.72
N ALA A 125 10.75 0.23 2.78
CA ALA A 125 11.32 -1.11 2.67
C ALA A 125 12.55 -1.19 1.76
N ALA A 126 12.71 -0.25 0.81
CA ALA A 126 13.67 -0.35 -0.28
C ALA A 126 15.13 -0.55 0.17
N GLY A 127 15.57 0.16 1.21
CA GLY A 127 16.93 0.04 1.72
C GLY A 127 17.25 -1.36 2.23
N GLY A 128 16.40 -1.89 3.10
CA GLY A 128 16.56 -3.23 3.67
C GLY A 128 16.38 -4.35 2.64
N ALA A 129 15.36 -4.25 1.79
CA ALA A 129 15.12 -5.23 0.74
C ALA A 129 16.27 -5.28 -0.27
N GLY A 130 16.75 -4.13 -0.72
CA GLY A 130 17.88 -4.05 -1.64
C GLY A 130 19.17 -4.60 -1.04
N TRP A 131 19.45 -4.28 0.23
CA TRP A 131 20.61 -4.82 0.93
C TRP A 131 20.55 -6.34 1.02
N GLN A 132 19.50 -6.89 1.57
CA GLN A 132 19.36 -8.34 1.73
C GLN A 132 19.38 -9.10 0.40
N LEU A 133 18.77 -8.52 -0.63
CA LEU A 133 18.84 -9.10 -1.98
C LEU A 133 20.26 -9.09 -2.55
N ALA A 134 21.03 -8.02 -2.33
CA ALA A 134 22.41 -7.92 -2.79
C ALA A 134 23.31 -8.99 -2.11
N GLU A 135 23.20 -9.14 -0.80
CA GLU A 135 23.91 -10.20 -0.06
C GLU A 135 23.51 -11.58 -0.58
N TRP A 136 22.22 -11.83 -0.76
CA TRP A 136 21.74 -13.11 -1.28
C TRP A 136 22.29 -13.44 -2.68
N ILE A 137 22.40 -12.43 -3.56
CA ILE A 137 22.98 -12.62 -4.90
C ILE A 137 24.50 -12.91 -4.83
N VAL A 138 25.23 -12.22 -3.96
CA VAL A 138 26.70 -12.30 -3.90
C VAL A 138 27.14 -13.50 -3.07
N ASP A 139 26.55 -13.71 -1.92
CA ASP A 139 26.98 -14.68 -0.93
C ASP A 139 26.21 -16.01 -1.03
N GLY A 140 25.11 -16.04 -1.79
CA GLY A 140 24.27 -17.22 -1.99
C GLY A 140 23.16 -17.40 -0.95
N GLU A 141 23.16 -16.60 0.09
CA GLU A 141 22.14 -16.63 1.16
C GLU A 141 21.95 -15.23 1.77
N PRO A 142 20.76 -14.88 2.25
CA PRO A 142 20.53 -13.65 2.99
C PRO A 142 21.00 -13.79 4.44
N THR A 143 21.32 -12.67 5.09
CA THR A 143 21.78 -12.66 6.49
C THR A 143 20.63 -12.65 7.51
N ILE A 144 19.40 -12.47 7.06
CA ILE A 144 18.18 -12.54 7.88
C ILE A 144 17.16 -13.49 7.27
N ASP A 145 16.17 -13.89 8.06
CA ASP A 145 15.05 -14.69 7.56
C ASP A 145 14.21 -13.90 6.53
N MET A 146 14.22 -14.39 5.29
CA MET A 146 13.48 -13.81 4.17
C MET A 146 12.19 -14.60 3.81
N LEU A 147 11.81 -15.60 4.60
CA LEU A 147 10.67 -16.48 4.27
C LEU A 147 9.37 -15.70 4.03
N GLY A 148 9.14 -14.64 4.82
CA GLY A 148 7.94 -13.81 4.69
C GLY A 148 7.86 -12.94 3.43
N VAL A 149 8.96 -12.85 2.65
CA VAL A 149 9.02 -12.04 1.41
C VAL A 149 9.49 -12.84 0.19
N GLU A 150 9.91 -14.07 0.40
CA GLU A 150 10.49 -14.93 -0.60
C GLU A 150 9.46 -15.37 -1.65
N PRO A 151 9.78 -15.36 -2.98
CA PRO A 151 8.82 -15.64 -4.04
C PRO A 151 8.12 -17.01 -3.96
N ARG A 152 8.81 -18.04 -3.43
CA ARG A 152 8.28 -19.42 -3.34
C ARG A 152 7.11 -19.58 -2.37
N ARG A 153 6.78 -18.54 -1.57
CA ARG A 153 5.57 -18.53 -0.76
C ARG A 153 4.28 -18.50 -1.60
N TYR A 154 4.40 -18.14 -2.87
CA TYR A 154 3.32 -18.22 -3.85
C TYR A 154 3.57 -19.39 -4.82
N GLY A 155 2.61 -20.27 -4.96
CA GLY A 155 2.69 -21.44 -5.85
C GLY A 155 1.50 -21.51 -6.82
N ASP A 156 1.30 -22.66 -7.40
CA ASP A 156 0.26 -22.91 -8.41
C ASP A 156 -1.18 -22.66 -7.93
N TYR A 157 -1.40 -22.63 -6.61
CA TYR A 157 -2.69 -22.28 -6.02
C TYR A 157 -3.10 -20.83 -6.28
N CYS A 158 -2.16 -19.96 -6.64
CA CYS A 158 -2.39 -18.54 -6.87
C CYS A 158 -3.07 -18.29 -8.22
N SER A 159 -4.32 -18.75 -8.36
CA SER A 159 -5.13 -18.42 -9.52
C SER A 159 -5.43 -16.92 -9.61
N LYS A 160 -5.74 -16.41 -10.80
CA LYS A 160 -6.11 -14.99 -10.99
C LYS A 160 -7.30 -14.57 -10.11
N SER A 161 -8.30 -15.44 -9.95
CA SER A 161 -9.46 -15.16 -9.09
C SER A 161 -9.08 -15.10 -7.61
N TYR A 162 -8.19 -15.98 -7.16
CA TYR A 162 -7.64 -15.95 -5.80
C TYR A 162 -6.85 -14.66 -5.58
N LEU A 163 -5.92 -14.34 -6.49
CA LEU A 163 -5.08 -13.14 -6.38
C LEU A 163 -5.94 -11.87 -6.31
N LYS A 164 -6.95 -11.75 -7.18
CA LYS A 164 -7.88 -10.62 -7.15
C LYS A 164 -8.57 -10.49 -5.80
N ALA A 165 -9.25 -11.54 -5.35
CA ALA A 165 -10.01 -11.51 -4.11
C ALA A 165 -9.10 -11.27 -2.89
N LYS A 166 -7.90 -11.88 -2.89
CA LYS A 166 -6.96 -11.76 -1.79
C LYS A 166 -6.30 -10.40 -1.70
N ASN A 167 -5.97 -9.79 -2.84
CA ASN A 167 -5.41 -8.44 -2.87
C ASN A 167 -6.42 -7.40 -2.39
N GLU A 168 -7.68 -7.49 -2.83
CA GLU A 168 -8.76 -6.62 -2.37
C GLU A 168 -8.97 -6.75 -0.85
N GLU A 169 -8.98 -7.96 -0.33
CA GLU A 169 -9.10 -8.23 1.10
C GLU A 169 -7.87 -7.70 1.87
N ALA A 170 -6.67 -8.01 1.43
CA ALA A 170 -5.45 -7.63 2.11
C ALA A 170 -5.26 -6.10 2.16
N TYR A 171 -5.60 -5.40 1.08
CA TYR A 171 -5.57 -3.94 1.04
C TYR A 171 -6.58 -3.32 2.02
N SER A 172 -7.81 -3.80 2.03
CA SER A 172 -8.87 -3.30 2.93
C SER A 172 -8.50 -3.47 4.41
N HIS A 173 -7.64 -4.43 4.73
CA HIS A 173 -7.28 -4.76 6.11
C HIS A 173 -5.91 -4.21 6.56
N VAL A 174 -5.26 -3.37 5.78
CA VAL A 174 -3.91 -2.89 6.07
C VAL A 174 -3.78 -2.17 7.42
N PHE A 175 -4.85 -1.54 7.90
CA PHE A 175 -4.91 -0.83 9.19
C PHE A 175 -5.50 -1.67 10.33
N ILE A 176 -6.08 -2.83 10.01
CA ILE A 176 -6.77 -3.66 11.00
C ILE A 176 -5.76 -4.56 11.69
N THR A 177 -5.76 -4.52 13.02
CA THR A 177 -5.01 -5.47 13.83
C THR A 177 -5.66 -6.86 13.74
N HIS A 178 -4.86 -7.86 13.40
CA HIS A 178 -5.33 -9.24 13.27
C HIS A 178 -5.16 -9.98 14.59
N PHE A 179 -6.15 -10.78 14.93
CA PHE A 179 -6.01 -11.76 15.99
C PHE A 179 -5.15 -12.94 15.53
N PRO A 180 -4.39 -13.56 16.43
CA PRO A 180 -3.71 -14.81 16.12
C PRO A 180 -4.72 -15.83 15.58
N ASP A 181 -4.33 -16.58 14.56
CA ASP A 181 -5.16 -17.60 13.90
C ASP A 181 -6.46 -17.08 13.25
N GLU A 182 -6.56 -15.79 13.02
CA GLU A 182 -7.70 -15.21 12.31
C GLU A 182 -7.78 -15.71 10.87
N GLU A 183 -8.96 -16.22 10.49
CA GLU A 183 -9.25 -16.69 9.15
C GLU A 183 -9.99 -15.63 8.34
N ARG A 184 -9.39 -15.23 7.22
CA ARG A 184 -10.02 -14.31 6.29
C ARG A 184 -10.82 -15.04 5.22
N PRO A 185 -11.94 -14.46 4.74
CA PRO A 185 -12.81 -15.10 3.74
C PRO A 185 -12.09 -15.57 2.48
N ALA A 186 -11.17 -14.78 1.93
CA ALA A 186 -10.45 -15.12 0.71
C ALA A 186 -9.42 -16.27 0.88
N ALA A 187 -9.11 -16.68 2.12
CA ALA A 187 -8.26 -17.85 2.36
C ALA A 187 -8.98 -19.20 2.24
N ARG A 188 -10.33 -19.21 2.20
CA ARG A 188 -11.13 -20.43 2.17
C ARG A 188 -10.81 -21.38 1.01
N PRO A 189 -10.56 -20.93 -0.23
CA PRO A 189 -10.22 -21.82 -1.34
C PRO A 189 -8.95 -22.66 -1.12
N LEU A 190 -8.10 -22.29 -0.18
CA LEU A 190 -6.87 -23.01 0.14
C LEU A 190 -7.06 -24.18 1.10
N ARG A 191 -8.29 -24.41 1.56
CA ARG A 191 -8.62 -25.41 2.59
C ARG A 191 -9.37 -26.64 2.09
N THR A 192 -9.61 -26.74 0.82
CA THR A 192 -10.28 -27.89 0.20
C THR A 192 -9.31 -28.95 -0.24
#